data_92d96204f935c77c3bae98e6fb43a19a
#
_entry.id   92d96204f935c77c3bae98e6fb43a19a
#
_cell.length_a   1.000
_cell.length_b   1.000
_cell.length_c   1.000
_cell.angle_alpha   90.00
_cell.angle_beta   90.00
_cell.angle_gamma   90.00
#
_symmetry.space_group_name_H-M   'P 1'
#
loop_
_entity.id
_entity.type
_entity.pdbx_description
1 polymer ?
#
loop_
_entity_poly.entity_id
_entity_poly.type
_entity_poly.pdbx_seq_one_letter_code
_entity_poly.pdbx_strand_id
1 'polypeptide(L)'
;MHRSVRSLSVHWFAVAAWTVGVSLLAPGAVAAQSAVPDRLTLREAVAIAVERNPAMVAARAGVDAAEGDRLAASRRPNPALSVDSAGYPAFESARPGYWGGQEFTVRFDQELETAGRRRLRTEVAESGRASAQLGAQDRARQIGLDVRRAYLTAVLAQADRGVAQTSLEEIDRVIALNRARLEQGEISGAELRRLQVERLRFVEDVFGADLALKNARSTLLALLNAPRLDLPLELIDGLKASPAEGLEALTAASADAGGAPRLLAQALEARPDVLVARREQVQAETSTRLQRALRTPNITLGGGYQNNFGSDGVVFGVTMPLPFFNQNQGGIARADAERRAADARADATAAVVRLDVQRALNAADTNRARVEYIEREYLKNAQESRDIVLESYRLGVADLIDFLDAQRAFRDTQRTYNRALFDQRVSLFELAAAVGRPDVQP
;
A
#
# COMPACT_ATOMS: atom_id res chain seq x y z
N MET A 1 -2.20 93.41 -23.42
CA MET A 1 -2.26 93.09 -21.96
C MET A 1 -3.17 91.87 -21.76
N HIS A 2 -2.72 90.98 -20.93
CA HIS A 2 -3.31 89.72 -20.41
C HIS A 2 -3.33 88.51 -21.32
N ARG A 3 -2.32 87.66 -21.06
CA ARG A 3 -2.23 86.26 -21.35
C ARG A 3 -3.13 85.44 -20.39
N SER A 4 -3.88 84.49 -20.86
CA SER A 4 -4.40 83.44 -20.02
C SER A 4 -3.89 82.06 -20.50
N VAL A 5 -3.08 81.51 -19.64
CA VAL A 5 -2.51 80.12 -19.75
C VAL A 5 -3.63 79.17 -19.43
N ARG A 6 -3.94 78.23 -20.34
CA ARG A 6 -4.76 77.06 -20.03
C ARG A 6 -3.86 75.86 -19.69
N SER A 7 -4.01 75.41 -18.48
CA SER A 7 -3.33 74.23 -17.90
C SER A 7 -3.75 72.93 -18.56
N LEU A 8 -2.77 72.13 -19.03
CA LEU A 8 -2.94 70.76 -19.35
C LEU A 8 -3.04 69.93 -18.07
N SER A 9 -4.16 69.29 -17.83
CA SER A 9 -4.33 68.27 -16.81
C SER A 9 -3.86 66.89 -17.33
N VAL A 10 -2.70 66.49 -16.87
CA VAL A 10 -2.17 65.10 -17.11
C VAL A 10 -2.90 64.20 -16.14
N HIS A 11 -3.71 63.31 -16.67
CA HIS A 11 -4.33 62.24 -15.88
C HIS A 11 -3.32 61.12 -15.71
N TRP A 12 -2.84 60.95 -14.50
CA TRP A 12 -2.04 59.82 -14.06
C TRP A 12 -2.95 58.60 -13.94
N PHE A 13 -2.69 57.57 -14.74
CA PHE A 13 -3.22 56.24 -14.51
C PHE A 13 -2.51 55.62 -13.29
N ALA A 14 -3.24 55.48 -12.20
CA ALA A 14 -2.78 54.75 -11.02
C ALA A 14 -2.69 53.26 -11.36
N VAL A 15 -1.47 52.72 -11.48
CA VAL A 15 -1.21 51.29 -11.49
C VAL A 15 -1.40 50.79 -10.08
N ALA A 16 -2.50 50.12 -9.84
CA ALA A 16 -2.75 49.43 -8.58
C ALA A 16 -1.75 48.27 -8.45
N ALA A 17 -0.73 48.45 -7.61
CA ALA A 17 0.17 47.37 -7.21
C ALA A 17 -0.60 46.38 -6.31
N TRP A 18 -0.85 45.22 -6.83
CA TRP A 18 -1.32 44.07 -6.03
C TRP A 18 -0.15 43.58 -5.16
N THR A 19 -0.13 44.00 -3.89
CA THR A 19 0.74 43.38 -2.89
C THR A 19 0.20 41.97 -2.59
N VAL A 20 0.88 40.98 -3.13
CA VAL A 20 0.69 39.56 -2.74
C VAL A 20 1.19 39.43 -1.30
N GLY A 21 0.26 39.41 -0.36
CA GLY A 21 0.55 39.08 1.03
C GLY A 21 1.03 37.65 1.10
N VAL A 22 2.33 37.43 1.26
CA VAL A 22 2.90 36.13 1.64
C VAL A 22 2.48 35.91 3.09
N SER A 23 1.37 35.18 3.26
CA SER A 23 1.01 34.60 4.55
C SER A 23 2.09 33.56 4.89
N LEU A 24 2.98 33.89 5.83
CA LEU A 24 3.83 32.95 6.53
C LEU A 24 2.90 31.93 7.19
N LEU A 25 2.67 30.80 6.50
CA LEU A 25 2.14 29.58 7.13
C LEU A 25 3.14 29.21 8.22
N ALA A 26 2.75 29.41 9.48
CA ALA A 26 3.42 28.82 10.61
C ALA A 26 3.60 27.32 10.32
N PRO A 27 4.77 26.71 10.64
CA PRO A 27 4.92 25.29 10.52
C PRO A 27 3.82 24.65 11.37
N GLY A 28 2.86 24.00 10.69
CA GLY A 28 1.79 23.28 11.37
C GLY A 28 2.42 22.39 12.43
N ALA A 29 1.89 22.43 13.63
CA ALA A 29 2.25 21.54 14.71
C ALA A 29 2.31 20.14 14.13
N VAL A 30 3.51 19.55 14.11
CA VAL A 30 3.71 18.12 13.83
C VAL A 30 2.84 17.46 14.89
N ALA A 31 1.68 16.95 14.47
CA ALA A 31 0.81 16.20 15.35
C ALA A 31 1.70 15.15 16.01
N ALA A 32 1.79 15.19 17.33
CA ALA A 32 2.57 14.25 18.11
C ALA A 32 2.08 12.86 17.65
N GLN A 33 2.91 12.16 16.87
CA GLN A 33 2.60 10.81 16.44
C GLN A 33 2.42 10.04 17.73
N SER A 34 1.17 9.66 18.03
CA SER A 34 0.86 8.87 19.23
C SER A 34 1.81 7.68 19.23
N ALA A 35 2.57 7.54 20.30
CA ALA A 35 3.59 6.50 20.42
C ALA A 35 2.96 5.12 20.15
N VAL A 36 3.72 4.21 19.53
CA VAL A 36 3.30 2.81 19.44
C VAL A 36 3.17 2.30 20.88
N PRO A 37 2.05 1.66 21.27
CA PRO A 37 1.87 1.15 22.62
C PRO A 37 2.96 0.14 23.00
N ASP A 38 3.39 0.14 24.25
CA ASP A 38 4.38 -0.85 24.74
C ASP A 38 3.82 -2.29 24.69
N ARG A 39 2.51 -2.43 24.77
CA ARG A 39 1.76 -3.69 24.62
C ARG A 39 0.90 -3.61 23.37
N LEU A 40 1.04 -4.57 22.48
CA LEU A 40 0.43 -4.53 21.16
C LEU A 40 -0.29 -5.84 20.83
N THR A 41 -1.54 -5.72 20.39
CA THR A 41 -2.30 -6.83 19.78
C THR A 41 -2.12 -6.81 18.26
N LEU A 42 -2.39 -7.93 17.61
CA LEU A 42 -2.37 -8.03 16.15
C LEU A 42 -3.35 -7.04 15.48
N ARG A 43 -4.53 -6.87 16.07
CA ARG A 43 -5.55 -5.92 15.58
C ARG A 43 -5.04 -4.47 15.62
N GLU A 44 -4.48 -4.06 16.73
CA GLU A 44 -3.92 -2.70 16.88
C GLU A 44 -2.75 -2.47 15.94
N ALA A 45 -1.87 -3.48 15.76
CA ALA A 45 -0.77 -3.40 14.82
C ALA A 45 -1.25 -3.13 13.38
N VAL A 46 -2.25 -3.86 12.92
CA VAL A 46 -2.84 -3.66 11.58
C VAL A 46 -3.48 -2.27 11.47
N ALA A 47 -4.24 -1.83 12.48
CA ALA A 47 -4.88 -0.52 12.47
C ALA A 47 -3.86 0.63 12.38
N ILE A 48 -2.82 0.59 13.22
CA ILE A 48 -1.73 1.58 13.23
C ILE A 48 -1.02 1.61 11.87
N ALA A 49 -0.71 0.46 11.29
CA ALA A 49 -0.02 0.40 10.00
C ALA A 49 -0.88 0.97 8.87
N VAL A 50 -2.16 0.59 8.77
CA VAL A 50 -3.07 1.13 7.74
C VAL A 50 -3.24 2.64 7.89
N GLU A 51 -3.18 3.17 9.11
CA GLU A 51 -3.24 4.62 9.35
C GLU A 51 -1.95 5.34 8.95
N ARG A 52 -0.77 4.82 9.36
CA ARG A 52 0.51 5.56 9.39
C ARG A 52 1.54 5.12 8.36
N ASN A 53 1.37 3.94 7.76
CA ASN A 53 2.36 3.44 6.80
C ASN A 53 2.53 4.41 5.61
N PRO A 54 3.76 4.82 5.26
CA PRO A 54 4.01 5.78 4.18
C PRO A 54 3.42 5.34 2.83
N ALA A 55 3.37 4.04 2.55
CA ALA A 55 2.77 3.53 1.33
C ALA A 55 1.24 3.71 1.32
N MET A 56 0.59 3.72 2.50
CA MET A 56 -0.84 4.02 2.60
C MET A 56 -1.12 5.51 2.44
N VAL A 57 -0.26 6.36 3.02
CA VAL A 57 -0.31 7.82 2.82
C VAL A 57 -0.17 8.16 1.33
N ALA A 58 0.80 7.55 0.63
CA ALA A 58 0.99 7.72 -0.81
C ALA A 58 -0.24 7.24 -1.61
N ALA A 59 -0.85 6.11 -1.25
CA ALA A 59 -2.04 5.61 -1.90
C ALA A 59 -3.25 6.55 -1.75
N ARG A 60 -3.44 7.15 -0.56
CA ARG A 60 -4.50 8.16 -0.32
C ARG A 60 -4.24 9.43 -1.13
N ALA A 61 -3.00 9.93 -1.13
CA ALA A 61 -2.63 11.07 -1.98
C ALA A 61 -2.85 10.81 -3.47
N GLY A 62 -2.69 9.55 -3.93
CA GLY A 62 -3.04 9.13 -5.29
C GLY A 62 -4.54 9.25 -5.59
N VAL A 63 -5.39 8.98 -4.61
CA VAL A 63 -6.86 9.19 -4.74
C VAL A 63 -7.17 10.69 -4.85
N ASP A 64 -6.51 11.54 -4.03
CA ASP A 64 -6.71 12.99 -4.08
C ASP A 64 -6.22 13.57 -5.42
N ALA A 65 -5.12 13.07 -5.97
CA ALA A 65 -4.64 13.44 -7.30
C ALA A 65 -5.65 13.08 -8.39
N ALA A 66 -6.21 11.87 -8.34
CA ALA A 66 -7.25 11.44 -9.30
C ALA A 66 -8.56 12.26 -9.17
N GLU A 67 -8.89 12.76 -7.97
CA GLU A 67 -9.99 13.71 -7.79
C GLU A 67 -9.65 15.07 -8.44
N GLY A 68 -8.40 15.52 -8.34
CA GLY A 68 -7.91 16.70 -9.07
C GLY A 68 -8.07 16.56 -10.58
N ASP A 69 -7.70 15.41 -11.14
CA ASP A 69 -7.88 15.07 -12.57
C ASP A 69 -9.36 15.09 -12.96
N ARG A 70 -10.24 14.53 -12.12
CA ARG A 70 -11.70 14.58 -12.35
C ARG A 70 -12.24 16.01 -12.37
N LEU A 71 -11.78 16.85 -11.43
CA LEU A 71 -12.16 18.26 -11.40
C LEU A 71 -11.69 18.98 -12.67
N ALA A 72 -10.44 18.79 -13.09
CA ALA A 72 -9.90 19.36 -14.32
C ALA A 72 -10.68 18.89 -15.55
N ALA A 73 -10.96 17.58 -15.65
CA ALA A 73 -11.72 17.00 -16.75
C ALA A 73 -13.15 17.55 -16.86
N SER A 74 -13.77 17.96 -15.76
CA SER A 74 -15.13 18.48 -15.72
C SER A 74 -15.25 19.94 -16.16
N ARG A 75 -14.13 20.69 -16.18
CA ARG A 75 -14.14 22.13 -16.49
C ARG A 75 -14.23 22.39 -17.99
N ARG A 76 -14.89 23.48 -18.34
CA ARG A 76 -14.90 24.02 -19.71
C ARG A 76 -13.58 24.75 -20.00
N PRO A 77 -13.15 24.82 -21.27
CA PRO A 77 -12.07 25.71 -21.67
C PRO A 77 -12.37 27.15 -21.24
N ASN A 78 -11.35 27.83 -20.75
CA ASN A 78 -11.50 29.26 -20.43
C ASN A 78 -11.68 30.08 -21.70
N PRO A 79 -12.44 31.18 -21.63
CA PRO A 79 -12.48 32.14 -22.73
C PRO A 79 -11.09 32.81 -22.88
N ALA A 80 -10.74 33.12 -24.12
CA ALA A 80 -9.55 33.86 -24.47
C ALA A 80 -9.92 35.34 -24.76
N LEU A 81 -9.15 36.29 -24.23
CA LEU A 81 -9.20 37.70 -24.59
C LEU A 81 -8.02 37.95 -25.51
N SER A 82 -8.29 38.41 -26.75
CA SER A 82 -7.27 38.91 -27.66
C SER A 82 -7.36 40.38 -27.83
N VAL A 83 -6.21 41.02 -27.89
CA VAL A 83 -6.07 42.44 -28.20
C VAL A 83 -5.06 42.56 -29.33
N ASP A 84 -5.56 42.88 -30.49
CA ASP A 84 -4.76 43.01 -31.70
C ASP A 84 -4.68 44.47 -32.10
N SER A 85 -3.49 44.94 -32.50
CA SER A 85 -3.32 46.25 -33.07
C SER A 85 -2.42 46.15 -34.31
N ALA A 86 -2.85 46.82 -35.38
CA ALA A 86 -2.16 46.83 -36.65
C ALA A 86 -2.10 48.25 -37.25
N GLY A 87 -1.37 48.39 -38.31
CA GLY A 87 -1.25 49.71 -39.02
C GLY A 87 -0.09 50.55 -38.55
N TYR A 88 0.90 49.98 -37.79
CA TYR A 88 2.12 50.69 -37.45
C TYR A 88 3.09 50.69 -38.65
N PRO A 89 3.51 51.91 -39.18
CA PRO A 89 4.52 51.94 -40.21
C PRO A 89 5.86 51.48 -39.66
N ALA A 90 6.37 50.35 -40.14
CA ALA A 90 7.61 49.74 -39.65
C ALA A 90 8.90 50.48 -40.12
N PHE A 91 8.79 51.24 -41.24
CA PHE A 91 9.95 51.79 -41.92
C PHE A 91 9.79 53.27 -42.37
N GLU A 92 8.69 53.91 -42.07
CA GLU A 92 8.50 55.34 -42.33
C GLU A 92 8.67 56.15 -41.05
N SER A 93 9.33 57.31 -41.16
CA SER A 93 9.45 58.28 -40.08
C SER A 93 8.04 58.72 -39.63
N ALA A 94 7.69 58.51 -38.38
CA ALA A 94 6.38 58.85 -37.83
C ALA A 94 6.04 60.31 -38.12
N ARG A 95 5.04 60.54 -38.98
CA ARG A 95 4.50 61.87 -39.20
C ARG A 95 3.69 62.30 -37.96
N PRO A 96 3.87 63.50 -37.43
CA PRO A 96 3.06 64.06 -36.33
C PRO A 96 1.59 64.00 -36.75
N GLY A 97 0.72 63.29 -36.03
CA GLY A 97 -0.71 63.11 -36.31
C GLY A 97 -1.16 61.75 -36.81
N TYR A 98 -0.25 60.77 -36.93
CA TYR A 98 -0.55 59.43 -37.49
C TYR A 98 -1.34 58.47 -36.56
N TRP A 99 -1.66 58.89 -35.33
CA TRP A 99 -2.40 58.09 -34.35
C TRP A 99 -3.87 57.78 -34.74
N GLY A 100 -4.38 58.35 -35.81
CA GLY A 100 -5.74 58.09 -36.36
C GLY A 100 -5.84 56.99 -37.40
N GLY A 101 -4.70 56.37 -37.75
CA GLY A 101 -4.64 55.36 -38.82
C GLY A 101 -4.36 53.93 -38.34
N GLN A 102 -4.62 53.65 -37.06
CA GLN A 102 -4.37 52.33 -36.48
C GLN A 102 -5.66 51.52 -36.44
N GLU A 103 -5.53 50.20 -36.68
CA GLU A 103 -6.56 49.24 -36.41
C GLU A 103 -6.36 48.71 -34.99
N PHE A 104 -7.42 48.68 -34.19
CA PHE A 104 -7.42 48.17 -32.83
C PHE A 104 -8.62 47.25 -32.67
N THR A 105 -8.38 45.98 -32.30
CA THR A 105 -9.41 45.00 -32.07
C THR A 105 -9.27 44.37 -30.69
N VAL A 106 -10.34 44.40 -29.90
CA VAL A 106 -10.49 43.64 -28.68
C VAL A 106 -11.54 42.58 -28.89
N ARG A 107 -11.17 41.32 -28.77
CA ARG A 107 -12.06 40.20 -29.03
C ARG A 107 -12.05 39.20 -27.87
N PHE A 108 -13.24 38.67 -27.61
CA PHE A 108 -13.46 37.63 -26.62
C PHE A 108 -13.89 36.35 -27.36
N ASP A 109 -13.11 35.31 -27.21
CA ASP A 109 -13.31 34.02 -27.89
C ASP A 109 -13.63 32.92 -26.90
N GLN A 110 -14.74 32.17 -27.12
CA GLN A 110 -15.12 31.02 -26.32
C GLN A 110 -15.14 29.76 -27.16
N GLU A 111 -14.32 28.80 -26.79
CA GLU A 111 -14.36 27.46 -27.36
C GLU A 111 -15.55 26.67 -26.80
N LEU A 112 -16.36 26.12 -27.69
CA LEU A 112 -17.47 25.23 -27.40
C LEU A 112 -17.09 23.80 -27.77
N GLU A 113 -16.97 22.96 -26.75
CA GLU A 113 -16.68 21.53 -26.94
C GLU A 113 -17.88 20.80 -27.55
N THR A 114 -17.63 20.15 -28.67
CA THR A 114 -18.62 19.38 -29.43
C THR A 114 -18.61 17.88 -29.11
N ALA A 115 -19.48 17.08 -29.68
CA ALA A 115 -19.53 15.61 -29.61
C ALA A 115 -19.47 15.04 -28.17
N GLY A 116 -19.87 15.81 -27.16
CA GLY A 116 -19.90 15.36 -25.76
C GLY A 116 -18.52 15.12 -25.16
N ARG A 117 -17.45 15.73 -25.71
CA ARG A 117 -16.06 15.53 -25.26
C ARG A 117 -15.87 15.73 -23.77
N ARG A 118 -16.44 16.81 -23.20
CA ARG A 118 -16.33 17.07 -21.76
C ARG A 118 -16.94 15.93 -20.94
N ARG A 119 -18.13 15.44 -21.31
CA ARG A 119 -18.78 14.31 -20.62
C ARG A 119 -17.89 13.07 -20.67
N LEU A 120 -17.39 12.71 -21.86
CA LEU A 120 -16.51 11.53 -22.01
C LEU A 120 -15.19 11.68 -21.27
N ARG A 121 -14.58 12.87 -21.30
CA ARG A 121 -13.35 13.17 -20.52
C ARG A 121 -13.61 13.03 -19.01
N THR A 122 -14.75 13.52 -18.53
CA THR A 122 -15.15 13.38 -17.13
C THR A 122 -15.40 11.92 -16.77
N GLU A 123 -16.08 11.13 -17.62
CA GLU A 123 -16.30 9.69 -17.40
C GLU A 123 -14.98 8.89 -17.32
N VAL A 124 -13.99 9.23 -18.17
CA VAL A 124 -12.64 8.64 -18.11
C VAL A 124 -11.99 8.94 -16.77
N ALA A 125 -12.03 10.21 -16.34
CA ALA A 125 -11.43 10.63 -15.07
C ALA A 125 -12.16 10.05 -13.84
N GLU A 126 -13.49 9.90 -13.89
CA GLU A 126 -14.27 9.22 -12.84
C GLU A 126 -13.89 7.75 -12.72
N SER A 127 -13.69 7.07 -13.84
CA SER A 127 -13.20 5.68 -13.85
C SER A 127 -11.79 5.60 -13.25
N GLY A 128 -10.91 6.54 -13.59
CA GLY A 128 -9.56 6.63 -13.03
C GLY A 128 -9.57 6.86 -11.52
N ARG A 129 -10.43 7.77 -11.03
CA ARG A 129 -10.62 7.99 -9.58
C ARG A 129 -11.13 6.74 -8.87
N ALA A 130 -12.13 6.06 -9.44
CA ALA A 130 -12.65 4.82 -8.86
C ALA A 130 -11.57 3.72 -8.83
N SER A 131 -10.73 3.63 -9.87
CA SER A 131 -9.58 2.72 -9.90
C SER A 131 -8.55 3.05 -8.81
N ALA A 132 -8.23 4.34 -8.60
CA ALA A 132 -7.33 4.78 -7.55
C ALA A 132 -7.87 4.45 -6.13
N GLN A 133 -9.17 4.60 -5.90
CA GLN A 133 -9.82 4.23 -4.64
C GLN A 133 -9.72 2.73 -4.35
N LEU A 134 -9.99 1.89 -5.35
CA LEU A 134 -9.84 0.44 -5.26
C LEU A 134 -8.37 0.04 -5.09
N GLY A 135 -7.44 0.72 -5.75
CA GLY A 135 -6.01 0.54 -5.58
C GLY A 135 -5.54 0.84 -4.15
N ALA A 136 -6.09 1.89 -3.52
CA ALA A 136 -5.82 2.20 -2.11
C ALA A 136 -6.37 1.12 -1.17
N GLN A 137 -7.54 0.53 -1.47
CA GLN A 137 -8.07 -0.61 -0.72
C GLN A 137 -7.19 -1.86 -0.87
N ASP A 138 -6.70 -2.14 -2.08
CA ASP A 138 -5.76 -3.25 -2.30
C ASP A 138 -4.45 -3.03 -1.54
N ARG A 139 -3.95 -1.79 -1.51
CA ARG A 139 -2.77 -1.45 -0.73
C ARG A 139 -2.96 -1.67 0.76
N ALA A 140 -4.13 -1.31 1.31
CA ALA A 140 -4.48 -1.58 2.70
C ALA A 140 -4.52 -3.08 3.00
N ARG A 141 -5.10 -3.89 2.10
CA ARG A 141 -5.11 -5.36 2.19
C ARG A 141 -3.70 -5.94 2.23
N GLN A 142 -2.81 -5.49 1.34
CA GLN A 142 -1.41 -5.94 1.28
C GLN A 142 -0.65 -5.58 2.57
N ILE A 143 -0.72 -4.31 2.99
CA ILE A 143 -0.09 -3.84 4.24
C ILE A 143 -0.62 -4.63 5.43
N GLY A 144 -1.93 -4.86 5.50
CA GLY A 144 -2.53 -5.66 6.56
C GLY A 144 -1.98 -7.09 6.61
N LEU A 145 -1.75 -7.73 5.47
CA LEU A 145 -1.14 -9.06 5.41
C LEU A 145 0.33 -9.04 5.82
N ASP A 146 1.11 -8.05 5.35
CA ASP A 146 2.52 -7.90 5.70
C ASP A 146 2.72 -7.69 7.21
N VAL A 147 1.86 -6.87 7.83
CA VAL A 147 1.87 -6.63 9.28
C VAL A 147 1.51 -7.88 10.05
N ARG A 148 0.48 -8.63 9.63
CA ARG A 148 0.10 -9.90 10.26
C ARG A 148 1.26 -10.90 10.23
N ARG A 149 1.94 -11.01 9.08
CA ARG A 149 3.11 -11.89 8.94
C ARG A 149 4.26 -11.44 9.84
N ALA A 150 4.58 -10.13 9.86
CA ALA A 150 5.65 -9.59 10.70
C ALA A 150 5.35 -9.74 12.20
N TYR A 151 4.10 -9.48 12.61
CA TYR A 151 3.65 -9.68 13.98
C TYR A 151 3.80 -11.15 14.43
N LEU A 152 3.28 -12.08 13.63
CA LEU A 152 3.40 -13.51 13.91
C LEU A 152 4.85 -14.00 13.90
N THR A 153 5.71 -13.42 13.04
CA THR A 153 7.15 -13.70 13.06
C THR A 153 7.79 -13.28 14.39
N ALA A 154 7.39 -12.14 14.92
CA ALA A 154 7.88 -11.70 16.22
C ALA A 154 7.33 -12.55 17.39
N VAL A 155 6.07 -13.00 17.30
CA VAL A 155 5.48 -13.97 18.25
C VAL A 155 6.19 -15.32 18.21
N LEU A 156 6.52 -15.83 17.02
CA LEU A 156 7.31 -17.05 16.84
C LEU A 156 8.69 -16.91 17.50
N ALA A 157 9.39 -15.81 17.21
CA ALA A 157 10.70 -15.54 17.80
C ALA A 157 10.64 -15.41 19.33
N GLN A 158 9.56 -14.86 19.89
CA GLN A 158 9.31 -14.78 21.31
C GLN A 158 9.09 -16.18 21.92
N ALA A 159 8.34 -17.04 21.25
CA ALA A 159 8.12 -18.44 21.68
C ALA A 159 9.41 -19.25 21.62
N ASP A 160 10.20 -19.14 20.57
CA ASP A 160 11.46 -19.85 20.39
C ASP A 160 12.53 -19.38 21.41
N ARG A 161 12.53 -18.09 21.74
CA ARG A 161 13.36 -17.57 22.84
C ARG A 161 12.97 -18.21 24.17
N GLY A 162 11.67 -18.35 24.45
CA GLY A 162 11.18 -19.03 25.64
C GLY A 162 11.69 -20.47 25.73
N VAL A 163 11.61 -21.23 24.61
CA VAL A 163 12.15 -22.60 24.51
C VAL A 163 13.65 -22.62 24.79
N ALA A 164 14.43 -21.70 24.22
CA ALA A 164 15.87 -21.64 24.43
C ALA A 164 16.24 -21.32 25.89
N GLN A 165 15.53 -20.36 26.52
CA GLN A 165 15.74 -19.99 27.91
C GLN A 165 15.42 -21.15 28.87
N THR A 166 14.25 -21.78 28.71
CA THR A 166 13.85 -22.95 29.50
C THR A 166 14.89 -24.08 29.39
N SER A 167 15.36 -24.34 28.15
CA SER A 167 16.39 -25.36 27.93
C SER A 167 17.73 -25.03 28.64
N LEU A 168 18.14 -23.76 28.63
CA LEU A 168 19.34 -23.32 29.36
C LEU A 168 19.17 -23.49 30.88
N GLU A 169 18.00 -23.12 31.43
CA GLU A 169 17.72 -23.28 32.87
C GLU A 169 17.73 -24.76 33.27
N GLU A 170 17.27 -25.67 32.42
CA GLU A 170 17.30 -27.11 32.66
C GLU A 170 18.73 -27.63 32.69
N ILE A 171 19.58 -27.24 31.77
CA ILE A 171 21.01 -27.58 31.77
C ILE A 171 21.71 -27.04 33.01
N ASP A 172 21.40 -25.81 33.43
CA ASP A 172 21.98 -25.23 34.64
C ASP A 172 21.61 -26.02 35.90
N ARG A 173 20.34 -26.51 35.96
CA ARG A 173 19.92 -27.41 37.06
C ARG A 173 20.68 -28.74 37.05
N VAL A 174 20.90 -29.34 35.86
CA VAL A 174 21.67 -30.58 35.73
C VAL A 174 23.15 -30.35 36.07
N ILE A 175 23.75 -29.22 35.72
CA ILE A 175 25.12 -28.84 36.15
C ILE A 175 25.23 -28.74 37.68
N ALA A 176 24.24 -28.12 38.34
CA ALA A 176 24.21 -28.01 39.78
C ALA A 176 24.14 -29.40 40.46
N LEU A 177 23.30 -30.31 39.94
CA LEU A 177 23.22 -31.71 40.39
C LEU A 177 24.57 -32.42 40.24
N ASN A 178 25.19 -32.32 39.06
CA ASN A 178 26.46 -32.98 38.77
C ASN A 178 27.63 -32.41 39.59
N ARG A 179 27.58 -31.14 39.96
CA ARG A 179 28.57 -30.55 40.90
C ARG A 179 28.48 -31.21 42.29
N ALA A 180 27.26 -31.40 42.81
CA ALA A 180 27.05 -32.09 44.08
C ALA A 180 27.53 -33.55 44.03
N ARG A 181 27.29 -34.26 42.90
CA ARG A 181 27.77 -35.63 42.69
C ARG A 181 29.29 -35.72 42.60
N LEU A 182 29.96 -34.74 42.00
CA LEU A 182 31.41 -34.69 41.96
C LEU A 182 31.99 -34.53 43.38
N GLU A 183 31.39 -33.71 44.24
CA GLU A 183 31.79 -33.53 45.62
C GLU A 183 31.65 -34.83 46.46
N GLN A 184 30.68 -35.67 46.10
CA GLN A 184 30.45 -37.00 46.69
C GLN A 184 31.31 -38.09 46.06
N GLY A 185 32.05 -37.78 44.96
CA GLY A 185 32.90 -38.74 44.27
C GLY A 185 32.13 -39.71 43.32
N GLU A 186 30.86 -39.43 43.04
CA GLU A 186 30.00 -40.29 42.20
C GLU A 186 30.26 -40.12 40.68
N ILE A 187 30.81 -38.99 40.26
CA ILE A 187 31.14 -38.70 38.86
C ILE A 187 32.58 -38.18 38.72
N SER A 188 33.09 -38.24 37.48
CA SER A 188 34.42 -37.72 37.20
C SER A 188 34.39 -36.22 36.89
N GLY A 189 35.50 -35.50 37.24
CA GLY A 189 35.66 -34.10 36.87
C GLY A 189 35.66 -33.85 35.35
N ALA A 190 35.93 -34.88 34.54
CA ALA A 190 35.85 -34.81 33.07
C ALA A 190 34.39 -34.74 32.57
N GLU A 191 33.49 -35.46 33.22
CA GLU A 191 32.06 -35.46 32.91
C GLU A 191 31.41 -34.10 33.18
N LEU A 192 31.71 -33.52 34.34
CA LEU A 192 31.23 -32.16 34.65
C LEU A 192 31.78 -31.11 33.66
N ARG A 193 33.06 -31.19 33.28
CA ARG A 193 33.64 -30.27 32.30
C ARG A 193 32.98 -30.43 30.93
N ARG A 194 32.67 -31.67 30.50
CA ARG A 194 31.94 -31.94 29.25
C ARG A 194 30.56 -31.27 29.27
N LEU A 195 29.82 -31.39 30.34
CA LEU A 195 28.51 -30.75 30.50
C LEU A 195 28.61 -29.20 30.48
N GLN A 196 29.66 -28.63 31.12
CA GLN A 196 29.92 -27.19 31.07
C GLN A 196 30.25 -26.69 29.64
N VAL A 197 30.94 -27.50 28.83
CA VAL A 197 31.19 -27.19 27.41
C VAL A 197 29.89 -27.26 26.58
N GLU A 198 29.06 -28.29 26.82
CA GLU A 198 27.76 -28.41 26.14
C GLU A 198 26.82 -27.24 26.52
N ARG A 199 26.88 -26.72 27.72
CA ARG A 199 26.14 -25.52 28.13
C ARG A 199 26.33 -24.34 27.18
N LEU A 200 27.53 -24.17 26.59
CA LEU A 200 27.79 -23.09 25.64
C LEU A 200 26.83 -23.10 24.47
N ARG A 201 26.43 -24.27 23.94
CA ARG A 201 25.48 -24.41 22.85
C ARG A 201 24.10 -23.85 23.21
N PHE A 202 23.64 -24.08 24.46
CA PHE A 202 22.36 -23.54 24.94
C PHE A 202 22.42 -22.02 25.12
N VAL A 203 23.58 -21.49 25.54
CA VAL A 203 23.84 -20.05 25.64
C VAL A 203 23.79 -19.40 24.24
N GLU A 204 24.43 -20.02 23.24
CA GLU A 204 24.39 -19.57 21.85
C GLU A 204 22.97 -19.62 21.25
N ASP A 205 22.19 -20.65 21.60
CA ASP A 205 20.78 -20.72 21.21
C ASP A 205 19.96 -19.56 21.78
N VAL A 206 20.21 -19.13 23.02
CA VAL A 206 19.55 -17.97 23.64
C VAL A 206 19.95 -16.68 22.91
N PHE A 207 21.24 -16.48 22.63
CA PHE A 207 21.71 -15.29 21.88
C PHE A 207 21.12 -15.24 20.48
N GLY A 208 21.08 -16.38 19.78
CA GLY A 208 20.45 -16.48 18.46
C GLY A 208 18.95 -16.14 18.49
N ALA A 209 18.23 -16.66 19.48
CA ALA A 209 16.80 -16.38 19.65
C ALA A 209 16.53 -14.92 20.07
N ASP A 210 17.37 -14.33 20.92
CA ASP A 210 17.30 -12.91 21.28
C ASP A 210 17.51 -12.00 20.06
N LEU A 211 18.50 -12.32 19.22
CA LEU A 211 18.74 -11.58 17.99
C LEU A 211 17.55 -11.69 17.03
N ALA A 212 17.00 -12.90 16.84
CA ALA A 212 15.83 -13.13 16.00
C ALA A 212 14.62 -12.30 16.48
N LEU A 213 14.37 -12.28 17.80
CA LEU A 213 13.29 -11.49 18.38
C LEU A 213 13.48 -9.98 18.18
N LYS A 214 14.70 -9.47 18.42
CA LYS A 214 15.02 -8.05 18.18
C LYS A 214 14.78 -7.66 16.72
N ASN A 215 15.27 -8.47 15.78
CA ASN A 215 15.11 -8.21 14.35
C ASN A 215 13.64 -8.26 13.92
N ALA A 216 12.87 -9.24 14.41
CA ALA A 216 11.46 -9.36 14.11
C ALA A 216 10.65 -8.16 14.65
N ARG A 217 10.94 -7.70 15.88
CA ARG A 217 10.33 -6.49 16.45
C ARG A 217 10.69 -5.24 15.64
N SER A 218 11.95 -5.07 15.26
CA SER A 218 12.38 -3.94 14.43
C SER A 218 11.66 -3.93 13.07
N THR A 219 11.47 -5.10 12.46
CA THR A 219 10.72 -5.23 11.20
C THR A 219 9.25 -4.82 11.38
N LEU A 220 8.60 -5.26 12.45
CA LEU A 220 7.24 -4.87 12.78
C LEU A 220 7.14 -3.35 13.00
N LEU A 221 8.02 -2.77 13.83
CA LEU A 221 8.05 -1.34 14.11
C LEU A 221 8.27 -0.49 12.85
N ALA A 222 9.08 -0.97 11.91
CA ALA A 222 9.26 -0.31 10.61
C ALA A 222 7.96 -0.27 9.78
N LEU A 223 7.20 -1.37 9.77
CA LEU A 223 5.88 -1.41 9.10
C LEU A 223 4.85 -0.49 9.76
N LEU A 224 4.95 -0.30 11.08
CA LEU A 224 4.11 0.63 11.85
C LEU A 224 4.55 2.09 11.69
N ASN A 225 5.62 2.36 10.94
CA ASN A 225 6.25 3.69 10.82
C ASN A 225 6.62 4.29 12.19
N ALA A 226 7.14 3.45 13.09
CA ALA A 226 7.59 3.90 14.39
C ALA A 226 8.85 4.77 14.28
N PRO A 227 9.02 5.83 15.08
CA PRO A 227 10.17 6.73 15.01
C PRO A 227 11.47 6.06 15.49
N ARG A 228 11.37 4.98 16.25
CA ARG A 228 12.49 4.18 16.76
C ARG A 228 12.19 2.71 16.56
N LEU A 229 13.19 1.93 16.12
CA LEU A 229 13.06 0.50 15.83
C LEU A 229 13.55 -0.41 16.98
N ASP A 230 13.99 0.18 18.06
CA ASP A 230 14.51 -0.49 19.26
C ASP A 230 13.57 -0.38 20.48
N LEU A 231 12.32 0.06 20.24
CA LEU A 231 11.34 0.18 21.31
C LEU A 231 11.04 -1.19 21.96
N PRO A 232 10.94 -1.24 23.28
CA PRO A 232 10.45 -2.44 23.96
C PRO A 232 8.98 -2.66 23.55
N LEU A 233 8.70 -3.82 22.99
CA LEU A 233 7.37 -4.18 22.52
C LEU A 233 6.97 -5.53 23.08
N GLU A 234 5.90 -5.57 23.86
CA GLU A 234 5.29 -6.80 24.35
C GLU A 234 4.15 -7.20 23.41
N LEU A 235 4.26 -8.39 22.81
CA LEU A 235 3.23 -8.96 21.96
C LEU A 235 2.28 -9.80 22.82
N ILE A 236 0.99 -9.45 22.78
CA ILE A 236 -0.01 -10.05 23.67
C ILE A 236 -0.52 -11.38 23.11
N ASP A 237 -0.72 -11.46 21.78
CA ASP A 237 -1.28 -12.65 21.16
C ASP A 237 -0.24 -13.77 21.05
N GLY A 238 -0.56 -14.95 21.57
CA GLY A 238 0.28 -16.15 21.46
C GLY A 238 0.06 -16.90 20.13
N LEU A 239 0.97 -17.84 19.78
CA LEU A 239 0.83 -18.71 18.62
C LEU A 239 -0.42 -19.61 18.69
N LYS A 240 -0.84 -19.99 19.89
CA LYS A 240 -2.02 -20.86 20.14
C LYS A 240 -3.34 -20.10 20.27
N ALA A 241 -3.34 -18.76 20.13
CA ALA A 241 -4.59 -18.00 20.21
C ALA A 241 -5.58 -18.52 19.15
N SER A 242 -6.83 -18.75 19.57
CA SER A 242 -7.90 -19.21 18.65
C SER A 242 -7.97 -18.31 17.43
N PRO A 243 -8.09 -18.87 16.22
CA PRO A 243 -8.39 -18.07 15.04
C PRO A 243 -9.70 -17.30 15.27
N ALA A 244 -9.80 -16.11 14.74
CA ALA A 244 -11.06 -15.36 14.79
C ALA A 244 -12.18 -16.15 14.11
N GLU A 245 -13.42 -15.99 14.60
CA GLU A 245 -14.61 -16.71 14.11
C GLU A 245 -14.75 -16.71 12.58
N GLY A 246 -14.33 -15.62 11.90
CA GLY A 246 -14.35 -15.54 10.44
C GLY A 246 -13.28 -16.37 9.73
N LEU A 247 -12.15 -16.67 10.39
CA LEU A 247 -11.07 -17.52 9.86
C LEU A 247 -11.43 -19.00 9.95
N GLU A 248 -12.09 -19.42 11.04
CA GLU A 248 -12.60 -20.77 11.20
C GLU A 248 -13.67 -21.10 10.14
N ALA A 249 -14.55 -20.15 9.85
CA ALA A 249 -15.54 -20.29 8.79
C ALA A 249 -14.91 -20.48 7.39
N LEU A 250 -13.77 -19.85 7.12
CA LEU A 250 -13.03 -20.04 5.86
C LEU A 250 -12.40 -21.42 5.77
N THR A 251 -11.86 -21.96 6.87
CA THR A 251 -11.30 -23.31 6.92
C THR A 251 -12.38 -24.39 6.84
N ALA A 252 -13.53 -24.19 7.46
CA ALA A 252 -14.67 -25.08 7.31
C ALA A 252 -15.20 -25.06 5.86
N ALA A 253 -15.28 -23.87 5.26
CA ALA A 253 -15.69 -23.73 3.85
C ALA A 253 -14.69 -24.37 2.87
N SER A 254 -13.39 -24.43 3.19
CA SER A 254 -12.39 -25.09 2.33
C SER A 254 -12.50 -26.62 2.35
N ALA A 255 -13.00 -27.19 3.44
CA ALA A 255 -13.15 -28.63 3.62
C ALA A 255 -14.36 -29.23 2.86
N ASP A 256 -15.33 -28.40 2.48
CA ASP A 256 -16.51 -28.81 1.72
C ASP A 256 -16.16 -29.10 0.25
N ALA A 257 -16.74 -30.17 -0.34
CA ALA A 257 -16.53 -30.55 -1.74
C ALA A 257 -16.87 -29.44 -2.78
N GLY A 258 -17.64 -28.42 -2.39
CA GLY A 258 -17.96 -27.22 -3.19
C GLY A 258 -17.28 -25.94 -2.70
N GLY A 259 -16.38 -26.02 -1.74
CA GLY A 259 -15.79 -24.85 -1.06
C GLY A 259 -14.82 -24.07 -1.94
N ALA A 260 -13.89 -24.72 -2.58
CA ALA A 260 -12.89 -24.08 -3.43
C ALA A 260 -13.51 -23.28 -4.61
N PRO A 261 -14.47 -23.79 -5.39
CA PRO A 261 -15.15 -23.01 -6.43
C PRO A 261 -15.89 -21.79 -5.86
N ARG A 262 -16.51 -21.92 -4.68
CA ARG A 262 -17.25 -20.84 -4.02
C ARG A 262 -16.30 -19.74 -3.56
N LEU A 263 -15.18 -20.09 -2.93
CA LEU A 263 -14.15 -19.14 -2.50
C LEU A 263 -13.49 -18.43 -3.69
N LEU A 264 -13.28 -19.13 -4.79
CA LEU A 264 -12.78 -18.55 -6.03
C LEU A 264 -13.78 -17.54 -6.64
N ALA A 265 -15.05 -17.89 -6.71
CA ALA A 265 -16.09 -16.96 -7.19
C ALA A 265 -16.12 -15.69 -6.33
N GLN A 266 -16.09 -15.85 -5.00
CA GLN A 266 -16.01 -14.72 -4.07
C GLN A 266 -14.75 -13.86 -4.31
N ALA A 267 -13.58 -14.46 -4.50
CA ALA A 267 -12.34 -13.74 -4.77
C ALA A 267 -12.45 -12.88 -6.05
N LEU A 268 -13.00 -13.44 -7.12
CA LEU A 268 -13.17 -12.74 -8.40
C LEU A 268 -14.21 -11.60 -8.33
N GLU A 269 -15.08 -11.58 -7.32
CA GLU A 269 -16.07 -10.52 -7.10
C GLU A 269 -15.59 -9.47 -6.10
N ALA A 270 -14.88 -9.87 -5.04
CA ALA A 270 -14.58 -9.04 -3.89
C ALA A 270 -13.15 -8.45 -3.89
N ARG A 271 -12.19 -9.07 -4.57
CA ARG A 271 -10.79 -8.60 -4.53
C ARG A 271 -10.64 -7.23 -5.20
N PRO A 272 -10.02 -6.27 -4.51
CA PRO A 272 -9.85 -4.92 -5.05
C PRO A 272 -9.01 -4.87 -6.34
N ASP A 273 -7.96 -5.71 -6.48
CA ASP A 273 -7.12 -5.79 -7.68
C ASP A 273 -7.92 -6.25 -8.93
N VAL A 274 -8.87 -7.19 -8.77
CA VAL A 274 -9.79 -7.58 -9.86
C VAL A 274 -10.73 -6.42 -10.21
N LEU A 275 -11.23 -5.74 -9.19
CA LEU A 275 -12.11 -4.58 -9.39
C LEU A 275 -11.37 -3.42 -10.07
N VAL A 276 -10.10 -3.19 -9.74
CA VAL A 276 -9.22 -2.24 -10.44
C VAL A 276 -9.13 -2.60 -11.92
N ALA A 277 -8.76 -3.84 -12.24
CA ALA A 277 -8.63 -4.28 -13.63
C ALA A 277 -9.93 -4.11 -14.44
N ARG A 278 -11.10 -4.41 -13.84
CA ARG A 278 -12.40 -4.17 -14.45
C ARG A 278 -12.69 -2.67 -14.68
N ARG A 279 -12.29 -1.80 -13.73
CA ARG A 279 -12.42 -0.35 -13.91
C ARG A 279 -11.50 0.19 -14.99
N GLU A 280 -10.31 -0.34 -15.13
CA GLU A 280 -9.39 -0.01 -16.22
C GLU A 280 -9.94 -0.42 -17.59
N GLN A 281 -10.63 -1.56 -17.71
CA GLN A 281 -11.34 -1.93 -18.93
C GLN A 281 -12.41 -0.90 -19.32
N VAL A 282 -13.25 -0.50 -18.34
CA VAL A 282 -14.29 0.53 -18.57
C VAL A 282 -13.67 1.87 -18.93
N GLN A 283 -12.56 2.24 -18.28
CA GLN A 283 -11.81 3.46 -18.59
C GLN A 283 -11.26 3.44 -20.02
N ALA A 284 -10.65 2.34 -20.44
CA ALA A 284 -10.08 2.18 -21.78
C ALA A 284 -11.18 2.20 -22.87
N GLU A 285 -12.34 1.58 -22.62
CA GLU A 285 -13.50 1.66 -23.51
C GLU A 285 -14.01 3.09 -23.64
N THR A 286 -14.14 3.80 -22.51
CA THR A 286 -14.60 5.21 -22.53
C THR A 286 -13.58 6.12 -23.18
N SER A 287 -12.26 5.86 -22.98
CA SER A 287 -11.18 6.54 -23.66
C SER A 287 -11.27 6.35 -25.19
N THR A 288 -11.57 5.14 -25.66
CA THR A 288 -11.81 4.88 -27.08
C THR A 288 -12.98 5.72 -27.62
N ARG A 289 -14.08 5.82 -26.86
CA ARG A 289 -15.22 6.69 -27.24
C ARG A 289 -14.82 8.16 -27.28
N LEU A 290 -14.00 8.61 -26.34
CA LEU A 290 -13.44 9.97 -26.31
C LEU A 290 -12.58 10.24 -27.55
N GLN A 291 -11.66 9.33 -27.90
CA GLN A 291 -10.81 9.49 -29.09
C GLN A 291 -11.64 9.54 -30.40
N ARG A 292 -12.71 8.79 -30.47
CA ARG A 292 -13.66 8.87 -31.61
C ARG A 292 -14.40 10.20 -31.64
N ALA A 293 -14.79 10.74 -30.48
CA ALA A 293 -15.42 12.06 -30.37
C ALA A 293 -14.49 13.21 -30.79
N LEU A 294 -13.17 13.03 -30.65
CA LEU A 294 -12.16 14.00 -31.09
C LEU A 294 -12.06 14.17 -32.61
N ARG A 295 -12.72 13.31 -33.43
CA ARG A 295 -12.87 13.53 -34.88
C ARG A 295 -13.71 14.74 -35.20
N THR A 296 -14.70 15.06 -34.37
CA THR A 296 -15.59 16.19 -34.57
C THR A 296 -14.92 17.45 -34.04
N PRO A 297 -14.65 18.48 -34.82
CA PRO A 297 -13.96 19.68 -34.34
C PRO A 297 -14.79 20.46 -33.34
N ASN A 298 -14.10 21.18 -32.45
CA ASN A 298 -14.72 22.19 -31.58
C ASN A 298 -15.06 23.45 -32.41
N ILE A 299 -16.01 24.23 -31.92
CA ILE A 299 -16.41 25.48 -32.51
C ILE A 299 -16.01 26.61 -31.55
N THR A 300 -15.25 27.59 -32.05
CA THR A 300 -14.95 28.79 -31.28
C THR A 300 -15.86 29.92 -31.78
N LEU A 301 -16.59 30.50 -30.83
CA LEU A 301 -17.39 31.69 -31.07
C LEU A 301 -16.64 32.89 -30.48
N GLY A 302 -16.44 33.92 -31.32
CA GLY A 302 -15.79 35.16 -30.93
C GLY A 302 -16.66 36.36 -31.15
N GLY A 303 -16.53 37.38 -30.31
CA GLY A 303 -17.18 38.67 -30.45
C GLY A 303 -16.33 39.77 -29.81
N GLY A 304 -16.40 40.95 -30.40
CA GLY A 304 -15.56 42.05 -29.91
C GLY A 304 -15.85 43.40 -30.51
N TYR A 305 -15.04 44.34 -30.08
CA TYR A 305 -15.00 45.71 -30.58
C TYR A 305 -13.78 45.90 -31.48
N GLN A 306 -13.98 46.61 -32.60
CA GLN A 306 -12.94 46.98 -33.53
C GLN A 306 -13.04 48.45 -33.83
N ASN A 307 -11.93 49.16 -33.75
CA ASN A 307 -11.77 50.48 -34.33
C ASN A 307 -10.84 50.35 -35.53
N ASN A 308 -11.40 50.68 -36.70
CA ASN A 308 -10.69 50.57 -37.97
C ASN A 308 -10.55 51.98 -38.58
N PHE A 309 -9.35 52.52 -38.49
CA PHE A 309 -9.00 53.89 -38.97
C PHE A 309 -10.01 54.97 -38.52
N GLY A 310 -10.43 54.90 -37.24
CA GLY A 310 -11.36 55.89 -36.65
C GLY A 310 -12.84 55.56 -36.82
N SER A 311 -13.18 54.40 -37.41
CA SER A 311 -14.54 53.91 -37.47
C SER A 311 -14.73 52.80 -36.44
N ASP A 312 -15.70 52.95 -35.55
CA ASP A 312 -16.08 51.99 -34.55
C ASP A 312 -16.98 50.89 -35.11
N GLY A 313 -16.70 49.66 -34.78
CA GLY A 313 -17.44 48.49 -35.23
C GLY A 313 -17.50 47.36 -34.21
N VAL A 314 -18.41 46.41 -34.43
CA VAL A 314 -18.50 45.16 -33.69
C VAL A 314 -18.10 44.05 -34.63
N VAL A 315 -17.21 43.17 -34.14
CA VAL A 315 -16.77 41.96 -34.87
C VAL A 315 -17.38 40.73 -34.26
N PHE A 316 -17.83 39.83 -35.10
CA PHE A 316 -18.26 38.46 -34.75
C PHE A 316 -17.49 37.48 -35.61
N GLY A 317 -17.11 36.37 -35.03
CA GLY A 317 -16.39 35.30 -35.72
C GLY A 317 -16.79 33.94 -35.24
N VAL A 318 -16.81 33.01 -36.18
CA VAL A 318 -16.96 31.58 -35.90
C VAL A 318 -15.78 30.88 -36.54
N THR A 319 -14.99 30.17 -35.69
CA THR A 319 -13.83 29.41 -36.16
C THR A 319 -14.04 27.93 -35.88
N MET A 320 -13.83 27.09 -36.90
CA MET A 320 -13.90 25.65 -36.78
C MET A 320 -12.80 25.01 -37.62
N PRO A 321 -11.90 24.20 -37.04
CA PRO A 321 -10.93 23.42 -37.81
C PRO A 321 -11.63 22.42 -38.72
N LEU A 322 -11.17 22.28 -39.95
CA LEU A 322 -11.75 21.32 -40.91
C LEU A 322 -10.86 20.05 -40.97
N PRO A 323 -11.32 18.89 -40.51
CA PRO A 323 -10.51 17.68 -40.37
C PRO A 323 -10.36 16.90 -41.68
N PHE A 324 -9.81 17.48 -42.72
CA PHE A 324 -9.64 16.81 -44.01
C PHE A 324 -8.54 15.74 -43.97
N PHE A 325 -7.40 16.02 -43.32
CA PHE A 325 -6.24 15.15 -43.31
C PHE A 325 -6.11 14.36 -42.00
N ASN A 326 -6.32 15.02 -40.88
CA ASN A 326 -6.21 14.42 -39.55
C ASN A 326 -7.61 14.32 -38.91
N GLN A 327 -8.14 13.11 -38.86
CA GLN A 327 -9.39 12.75 -38.21
C GLN A 327 -9.15 11.96 -36.90
N ASN A 328 -8.00 12.17 -36.26
CA ASN A 328 -7.58 11.44 -35.06
C ASN A 328 -7.44 9.92 -35.27
N GLN A 329 -7.09 9.47 -36.49
CA GLN A 329 -6.96 8.04 -36.79
C GLN A 329 -5.93 7.36 -35.88
N GLY A 330 -4.78 8.01 -35.64
CA GLY A 330 -3.73 7.52 -34.76
C GLY A 330 -4.18 7.40 -33.31
N GLY A 331 -4.90 8.42 -32.78
CA GLY A 331 -5.45 8.39 -31.43
C GLY A 331 -6.49 7.26 -31.25
N ILE A 332 -7.33 7.05 -32.22
CA ILE A 332 -8.32 5.96 -32.22
C ILE A 332 -7.62 4.60 -32.25
N ALA A 333 -6.66 4.39 -33.16
CA ALA A 333 -5.94 3.13 -33.27
C ALA A 333 -5.17 2.79 -31.97
N ARG A 334 -4.55 3.82 -31.36
CA ARG A 334 -3.89 3.68 -30.06
C ARG A 334 -4.87 3.29 -28.96
N ALA A 335 -6.01 3.98 -28.84
CA ALA A 335 -7.01 3.69 -27.81
C ALA A 335 -7.63 2.30 -27.99
N ASP A 336 -7.86 1.86 -29.22
CA ASP A 336 -8.34 0.49 -29.51
C ASP A 336 -7.28 -0.57 -29.11
N ALA A 337 -5.98 -0.29 -29.28
CA ALA A 337 -4.91 -1.16 -28.80
C ALA A 337 -4.82 -1.17 -27.27
N GLU A 338 -4.93 -0.01 -26.61
CA GLU A 338 -4.95 0.13 -25.15
C GLU A 338 -6.16 -0.61 -24.53
N ARG A 339 -7.32 -0.58 -25.17
CA ARG A 339 -8.50 -1.35 -24.75
C ARG A 339 -8.22 -2.85 -24.78
N ARG A 340 -7.67 -3.38 -25.91
CA ARG A 340 -7.28 -4.81 -25.97
C ARG A 340 -6.24 -5.19 -24.91
N ALA A 341 -5.30 -4.27 -24.62
CA ALA A 341 -4.33 -4.49 -23.55
C ALA A 341 -4.97 -4.51 -22.16
N ALA A 342 -5.98 -3.67 -21.91
CA ALA A 342 -6.74 -3.68 -20.64
C ALA A 342 -7.55 -4.98 -20.50
N ASP A 343 -8.18 -5.47 -21.57
CA ASP A 343 -8.87 -6.76 -21.57
C ASP A 343 -7.91 -7.90 -21.18
N ALA A 344 -6.75 -7.97 -21.84
CA ALA A 344 -5.75 -9.00 -21.55
C ALA A 344 -5.17 -8.89 -20.12
N ARG A 345 -4.99 -7.68 -19.56
CA ARG A 345 -4.57 -7.49 -18.17
C ARG A 345 -5.62 -7.97 -17.17
N ALA A 346 -6.90 -7.74 -17.45
CA ALA A 346 -7.98 -8.24 -16.60
C ALA A 346 -8.03 -9.77 -16.59
N ASP A 347 -7.85 -10.42 -17.73
CA ASP A 347 -7.76 -11.87 -17.83
C ASP A 347 -6.53 -12.42 -17.08
N ALA A 348 -5.38 -11.76 -17.21
CA ALA A 348 -4.16 -12.10 -16.48
C ALA A 348 -4.36 -11.96 -14.97
N THR A 349 -4.98 -10.88 -14.51
CA THR A 349 -5.31 -10.67 -13.09
C THR A 349 -6.22 -11.78 -12.58
N ALA A 350 -7.26 -12.13 -13.32
CA ALA A 350 -8.15 -13.23 -12.95
C ALA A 350 -7.41 -14.58 -12.88
N ALA A 351 -6.44 -14.83 -13.75
CA ALA A 351 -5.61 -16.04 -13.70
C ALA A 351 -4.70 -16.07 -12.46
N VAL A 352 -4.07 -14.94 -12.11
CA VAL A 352 -3.27 -14.80 -10.87
C VAL A 352 -4.14 -15.05 -9.65
N VAL A 353 -5.34 -14.48 -9.60
CA VAL A 353 -6.28 -14.70 -8.48
C VAL A 353 -6.66 -16.17 -8.31
N ARG A 354 -6.91 -16.88 -9.42
CA ARG A 354 -7.18 -18.34 -9.36
C ARG A 354 -5.99 -19.09 -8.75
N LEU A 355 -4.77 -18.74 -9.14
CA LEU A 355 -3.56 -19.34 -8.61
C LEU A 355 -3.36 -19.02 -7.14
N ASP A 356 -3.56 -17.76 -6.73
CA ASP A 356 -3.41 -17.32 -5.35
C ASP A 356 -4.38 -18.06 -4.42
N VAL A 357 -5.67 -18.12 -4.80
CA VAL A 357 -6.69 -18.85 -4.02
C VAL A 357 -6.33 -20.32 -3.90
N GLN A 358 -5.93 -20.97 -5.00
CA GLN A 358 -5.57 -22.39 -4.96
C GLN A 358 -4.34 -22.65 -4.07
N ARG A 359 -3.31 -21.81 -4.17
CA ARG A 359 -2.11 -21.92 -3.32
C ARG A 359 -2.44 -21.71 -1.85
N ALA A 360 -3.25 -20.71 -1.54
CA ALA A 360 -3.65 -20.41 -0.18
C ALA A 360 -4.49 -21.56 0.44
N LEU A 361 -5.39 -22.17 -0.34
CA LEU A 361 -6.13 -23.36 0.07
C LEU A 361 -5.20 -24.54 0.37
N ASN A 362 -4.30 -24.86 -0.56
CA ASN A 362 -3.35 -25.94 -0.38
C ASN A 362 -2.47 -25.73 0.86
N ALA A 363 -2.01 -24.48 1.09
CA ALA A 363 -1.19 -24.14 2.25
C ALA A 363 -1.99 -24.27 3.56
N ALA A 364 -3.23 -23.77 3.60
CA ALA A 364 -4.08 -23.85 4.78
C ALA A 364 -4.38 -25.28 5.19
N ASP A 365 -4.74 -26.15 4.22
CA ASP A 365 -5.05 -27.55 4.47
C ASP A 365 -3.80 -28.34 4.92
N THR A 366 -2.67 -28.14 4.23
CA THR A 366 -1.41 -28.81 4.56
C THR A 366 -0.90 -28.42 5.95
N ASN A 367 -0.91 -27.12 6.26
CA ASN A 367 -0.43 -26.64 7.55
C ASN A 367 -1.33 -27.05 8.70
N ARG A 368 -2.64 -27.11 8.51
CA ARG A 368 -3.58 -27.67 9.49
C ARG A 368 -3.25 -29.12 9.80
N ALA A 369 -3.18 -29.95 8.77
CA ALA A 369 -2.86 -31.38 8.94
C ALA A 369 -1.49 -31.58 9.62
N ARG A 370 -0.50 -30.74 9.29
CA ARG A 370 0.84 -30.76 9.91
C ARG A 370 0.79 -30.44 11.41
N VAL A 371 0.04 -29.42 11.83
CA VAL A 371 -0.10 -29.08 13.25
C VAL A 371 -0.79 -30.22 14.00
N GLU A 372 -1.90 -30.74 13.50
CA GLU A 372 -2.63 -31.85 14.10
C GLU A 372 -1.75 -33.10 14.27
N TYR A 373 -0.93 -33.39 13.24
CA TYR A 373 -0.02 -34.56 13.26
C TYR A 373 1.11 -34.38 14.31
N ILE A 374 1.75 -33.21 14.35
CA ILE A 374 2.83 -32.93 15.32
C ILE A 374 2.28 -32.96 16.75
N GLU A 375 1.13 -32.37 16.99
CA GLU A 375 0.53 -32.29 18.32
C GLU A 375 0.12 -33.68 18.84
N ARG A 376 -0.46 -34.50 17.98
CA ARG A 376 -0.96 -35.83 18.36
C ARG A 376 0.15 -36.83 18.57
N GLU A 377 1.12 -36.90 17.65
CA GLU A 377 2.06 -38.00 17.57
C GLU A 377 3.45 -37.67 18.16
N TYR A 378 3.89 -36.43 18.11
CA TYR A 378 5.29 -36.11 18.41
C TYR A 378 5.49 -35.30 19.67
N LEU A 379 4.68 -34.28 19.91
CA LEU A 379 4.95 -33.32 20.99
C LEU A 379 4.88 -33.99 22.35
N LYS A 380 3.83 -34.79 22.58
CA LYS A 380 3.65 -35.55 23.84
C LYS A 380 4.72 -36.62 24.03
N ASN A 381 4.99 -37.40 23.00
CA ASN A 381 5.99 -38.47 23.05
C ASN A 381 7.40 -37.91 23.29
N ALA A 382 7.78 -36.81 22.67
CA ALA A 382 9.07 -36.14 22.90
C ALA A 382 9.19 -35.60 24.33
N GLN A 383 8.12 -35.06 24.88
CA GLN A 383 8.09 -34.60 26.26
C GLN A 383 8.23 -35.78 27.25
N GLU A 384 7.42 -36.81 27.10
CA GLU A 384 7.45 -38.00 27.94
C GLU A 384 8.82 -38.71 27.87
N SER A 385 9.38 -38.86 26.66
CA SER A 385 10.73 -39.41 26.50
C SER A 385 11.79 -38.60 27.23
N ARG A 386 11.77 -37.26 27.09
CA ARG A 386 12.69 -36.38 27.79
C ARG A 386 12.56 -36.51 29.32
N ASP A 387 11.33 -36.56 29.84
CA ASP A 387 11.06 -36.64 31.26
C ASP A 387 11.54 -37.98 31.85
N ILE A 388 11.30 -39.08 31.15
CA ILE A 388 11.77 -40.43 31.55
C ILE A 388 13.31 -40.45 31.56
N VAL A 389 13.96 -39.99 30.52
CA VAL A 389 15.42 -40.01 30.42
C VAL A 389 16.06 -39.06 31.45
N LEU A 390 15.49 -37.90 31.75
CA LEU A 390 15.94 -37.00 32.78
C LEU A 390 15.90 -37.67 34.17
N GLU A 391 14.81 -38.36 34.49
CA GLU A 391 14.68 -39.03 35.78
C GLU A 391 15.61 -40.24 35.84
N SER A 392 15.77 -41.02 34.79
CA SER A 392 16.73 -42.12 34.69
C SER A 392 18.18 -41.63 34.89
N TYR A 393 18.50 -40.46 34.30
CA TYR A 393 19.81 -39.82 34.51
C TYR A 393 20.00 -39.35 35.97
N ARG A 394 18.96 -38.81 36.62
CA ARG A 394 18.98 -38.45 38.04
C ARG A 394 19.20 -39.64 38.93
N LEU A 395 18.70 -40.80 38.55
CA LEU A 395 18.88 -42.05 39.30
C LEU A 395 20.21 -42.78 38.98
N GLY A 396 20.98 -42.30 38.00
CA GLY A 396 22.24 -42.91 37.55
C GLY A 396 22.03 -44.14 36.63
N VAL A 397 20.85 -44.33 36.09
CA VAL A 397 20.51 -45.43 35.16
C VAL A 397 20.82 -45.07 33.71
N ALA A 398 20.53 -43.83 33.30
CA ALA A 398 20.88 -43.31 31.97
C ALA A 398 22.18 -42.49 32.01
N ASP A 399 22.89 -42.45 30.91
CA ASP A 399 24.11 -41.62 30.81
C ASP A 399 23.85 -40.17 30.39
N LEU A 400 24.89 -39.32 30.45
CA LEU A 400 24.80 -37.92 30.07
C LEU A 400 24.44 -37.74 28.59
N ILE A 401 24.88 -38.63 27.72
CA ILE A 401 24.62 -38.53 26.28
C ILE A 401 23.15 -38.74 26.00
N ASP A 402 22.54 -39.77 26.59
CA ASP A 402 21.12 -40.07 26.47
C ASP A 402 20.25 -38.87 26.87
N PHE A 403 20.60 -38.23 28.02
CA PHE A 403 19.92 -37.06 28.49
C PHE A 403 20.04 -35.88 27.50
N LEU A 404 21.23 -35.57 27.00
CA LEU A 404 21.46 -34.50 26.06
C LEU A 404 20.74 -34.72 24.73
N ASP A 405 20.68 -35.96 24.26
CA ASP A 405 19.98 -36.31 23.02
C ASP A 405 18.46 -36.18 23.19
N ALA A 406 17.90 -36.69 24.29
CA ALA A 406 16.48 -36.52 24.59
C ALA A 406 16.10 -35.03 24.74
N GLN A 407 16.95 -34.22 25.40
CA GLN A 407 16.73 -32.78 25.55
C GLN A 407 16.78 -32.05 24.19
N ARG A 408 17.71 -32.41 23.30
CA ARG A 408 17.77 -31.85 21.94
C ARG A 408 16.53 -32.23 21.13
N ALA A 409 16.14 -33.49 21.14
CA ALA A 409 14.96 -33.98 20.42
C ALA A 409 13.68 -33.26 20.86
N PHE A 410 13.50 -33.07 22.18
CA PHE A 410 12.35 -32.36 22.72
C PHE A 410 12.35 -30.89 22.30
N ARG A 411 13.48 -30.17 22.47
CA ARG A 411 13.63 -28.77 22.05
C ARG A 411 13.34 -28.59 20.55
N ASP A 412 13.89 -29.44 19.70
CA ASP A 412 13.72 -29.36 18.24
C ASP A 412 12.28 -29.68 17.83
N THR A 413 11.61 -30.58 18.56
CA THR A 413 10.18 -30.85 18.40
C THR A 413 9.34 -29.63 18.78
N GLN A 414 9.64 -28.96 19.90
CA GLN A 414 8.95 -27.73 20.31
C GLN A 414 9.11 -26.61 19.27
N ARG A 415 10.32 -26.36 18.77
CA ARG A 415 10.57 -25.38 17.70
C ARG A 415 9.83 -25.72 16.42
N THR A 416 9.81 -27.01 16.04
CA THR A 416 9.06 -27.49 14.88
C THR A 416 7.56 -27.28 15.03
N TYR A 417 7.03 -27.50 16.23
CA TYR A 417 5.64 -27.24 16.57
C TYR A 417 5.30 -25.73 16.52
N ASN A 418 6.13 -24.88 17.15
CA ASN A 418 5.96 -23.44 17.08
C ASN A 418 5.95 -22.94 15.63
N ARG A 419 6.85 -23.47 14.80
CA ARG A 419 6.91 -23.14 13.38
C ARG A 419 5.65 -23.60 12.63
N ALA A 420 5.15 -24.79 12.93
CA ALA A 420 3.93 -25.31 12.32
C ALA A 420 2.70 -24.44 12.67
N LEU A 421 2.58 -24.01 13.94
CA LEU A 421 1.54 -23.09 14.38
C LEU A 421 1.62 -21.72 13.67
N PHE A 422 2.84 -21.18 13.52
CA PHE A 422 3.08 -19.97 12.77
C PHE A 422 2.65 -20.12 11.31
N ASP A 423 3.12 -21.17 10.62
CA ASP A 423 2.81 -21.44 9.22
C ASP A 423 1.30 -21.62 9.01
N GLN A 424 0.61 -22.29 9.93
CA GLN A 424 -0.85 -22.45 9.92
C GLN A 424 -1.54 -21.07 10.04
N ARG A 425 -1.17 -20.24 11.00
CA ARG A 425 -1.81 -18.93 11.19
C ARG A 425 -1.57 -17.99 10.01
N VAL A 426 -0.34 -17.97 9.48
CA VAL A 426 -0.02 -17.18 8.29
C VAL A 426 -0.84 -17.63 7.10
N SER A 427 -0.94 -18.95 6.84
CA SER A 427 -1.70 -19.46 5.71
C SER A 427 -3.20 -19.14 5.79
N LEU A 428 -3.77 -19.04 7.00
CA LEU A 428 -5.15 -18.61 7.18
C LEU A 428 -5.36 -17.14 6.81
N PHE A 429 -4.45 -16.24 7.21
CA PHE A 429 -4.50 -14.84 6.79
C PHE A 429 -4.23 -14.67 5.30
N GLU A 430 -3.35 -15.47 4.72
CA GLU A 430 -3.12 -15.51 3.27
C GLU A 430 -4.38 -15.96 2.51
N LEU A 431 -5.09 -16.97 3.01
CA LEU A 431 -6.36 -17.41 2.46
C LEU A 431 -7.44 -16.30 2.54
N ALA A 432 -7.57 -15.65 3.69
CA ALA A 432 -8.50 -14.53 3.85
C ALA A 432 -8.18 -13.38 2.88
N ALA A 433 -6.92 -13.04 2.72
CA ALA A 433 -6.46 -12.03 1.78
C ALA A 433 -6.67 -12.45 0.32
N ALA A 434 -6.43 -13.74 -0.02
CA ALA A 434 -6.64 -14.28 -1.36
C ALA A 434 -8.12 -14.29 -1.78
N VAL A 435 -9.04 -14.49 -0.82
CA VAL A 435 -10.50 -14.46 -1.05
C VAL A 435 -11.08 -13.04 -1.01
N GLY A 436 -10.25 -12.03 -0.70
CA GLY A 436 -10.71 -10.63 -0.64
C GLY A 436 -11.47 -10.28 0.65
N ARG A 437 -11.23 -11.00 1.75
CA ARG A 437 -11.75 -10.70 3.09
C ARG A 437 -10.65 -10.19 4.02
N PRO A 438 -10.17 -8.95 3.85
CA PRO A 438 -9.11 -8.41 4.72
C PRO A 438 -9.60 -8.16 6.15
N ASP A 439 -10.91 -8.04 6.36
CA ASP A 439 -11.56 -7.67 7.63
C ASP A 439 -11.85 -8.86 8.54
N VAL A 440 -11.37 -10.05 8.20
CA VAL A 440 -11.39 -11.16 9.15
C VAL A 440 -10.47 -10.78 10.29
N GLN A 441 -11.11 -10.20 11.30
CA GLN A 441 -10.44 -9.72 12.51
C GLN A 441 -9.88 -10.91 13.28
N PRO A 442 -8.70 -10.78 13.88
CA PRO A 442 -8.18 -11.81 14.80
C PRO A 442 -9.04 -11.94 16.03
#